data_10b714146e977e89209f1fb0c30c4fe8
#
_entry.id   10b714146e977e89209f1fb0c30c4fe8
#
_cell.length_a   1.000
_cell.length_b   1.000
_cell.length_c   1.000
_cell.angle_alpha   90.00
_cell.angle_beta   90.00
_cell.angle_gamma   90.00
#
_symmetry.space_group_name_H-M   'P 1'
#
loop_
_entity.id
_entity.type
_entity.pdbx_description
1 polymer ?
#
loop_
_entity_poly.entity_id
_entity_poly.type
_entity_poly.pdbx_seq_one_letter_code
_entity_poly.pdbx_strand_id
1 'polypeptide(L)'
;MFLAIREITAARGRFGLIGGTVALITLLLVMLSGLTEGLSKQNTSALEAVAQDHPYVSFSTEEPAYNESEIHEKDLSGDAIALGTGQTKLEGEGAVGVMGLPSGTTIPNTNATIPEDGAVLSDTIEASGTVNIGGVDLSVEGTVAETQFSHSPVVWVSTETWQKVSHAPEDVVGTVALHSKEVPGSVEMSDSFSGLPAYQSERGSLLTMQGFLYGISALVTVAFLTVWTLQRTRDLSILRALGATVRYLLRDALAQAALILAAGTILGAFVGWLLGLLASGTVPFDVSVRTIIIPAVGIWILGMAGALVSTRRVAKANPLDALGGNA
;
A
#
# COMPACT_ATOMS: atom_id res chain seq x y z
N MET A 1 27.85 -22.97 -7.89
CA MET A 1 27.90 -21.54 -8.24
C MET A 1 28.78 -21.21 -9.45
N PHE A 2 29.95 -21.79 -9.61
CA PHE A 2 30.83 -21.51 -10.79
C PHE A 2 30.19 -21.92 -12.12
N LEU A 3 29.50 -23.06 -12.17
CA LEU A 3 28.78 -23.52 -13.36
C LEU A 3 27.61 -22.60 -13.71
N ALA A 4 26.83 -22.18 -12.70
CA ALA A 4 25.66 -21.34 -12.85
C ALA A 4 25.99 -20.00 -13.56
N ILE A 5 27.07 -19.32 -13.15
CA ILE A 5 27.48 -18.04 -13.73
C ILE A 5 27.95 -18.22 -15.18
N ARG A 6 28.70 -19.28 -15.47
CA ARG A 6 29.22 -19.56 -16.80
C ARG A 6 28.12 -19.90 -17.80
N GLU A 7 27.07 -20.59 -17.36
CA GLU A 7 25.91 -20.90 -18.20
C GLU A 7 25.04 -19.66 -18.47
N ILE A 8 24.83 -18.81 -17.47
CA ILE A 8 24.11 -17.54 -17.66
C ILE A 8 24.84 -16.67 -18.69
N THR A 9 26.19 -16.64 -18.66
CA THR A 9 26.96 -15.88 -19.63
C THR A 9 26.97 -16.50 -21.03
N ALA A 10 26.83 -17.83 -21.16
CA ALA A 10 26.77 -18.53 -22.43
C ALA A 10 25.41 -18.40 -23.14
N ALA A 11 24.30 -18.29 -22.37
CA ALA A 11 22.94 -18.22 -22.90
C ALA A 11 22.24 -16.88 -22.59
N ARG A 12 22.94 -15.75 -22.73
CA ARG A 12 22.50 -14.40 -22.33
C ARG A 12 21.11 -14.02 -22.85
N GLY A 13 20.74 -14.41 -24.06
CA GLY A 13 19.44 -14.05 -24.65
C GLY A 13 18.26 -14.69 -23.90
N ARG A 14 18.35 -15.95 -23.52
CA ARG A 14 17.29 -16.67 -22.80
C ARG A 14 17.15 -16.18 -21.35
N PHE A 15 18.26 -16.05 -20.66
CA PHE A 15 18.27 -15.57 -19.28
C PHE A 15 17.88 -14.09 -19.19
N GLY A 16 18.26 -13.29 -20.20
CA GLY A 16 17.84 -11.92 -20.34
C GLY A 16 16.32 -11.78 -20.51
N LEU A 17 15.70 -12.69 -21.28
CA LEU A 17 14.24 -12.69 -21.46
C LEU A 17 13.51 -13.03 -20.15
N ILE A 18 13.95 -14.06 -19.43
CA ILE A 18 13.36 -14.44 -18.14
C ILE A 18 13.55 -13.31 -17.11
N GLY A 19 14.79 -12.83 -16.95
CA GLY A 19 15.11 -11.74 -16.05
C GLY A 19 14.37 -10.45 -16.40
N GLY A 20 14.25 -10.13 -17.70
CA GLY A 20 13.49 -8.98 -18.17
C GLY A 20 12.00 -9.07 -17.88
N THR A 21 11.39 -10.26 -18.06
CA THR A 21 9.99 -10.47 -17.70
C THR A 21 9.76 -10.31 -16.19
N VAL A 22 10.64 -10.90 -15.37
CA VAL A 22 10.59 -10.74 -13.90
C VAL A 22 10.78 -9.27 -13.52
N ALA A 23 11.73 -8.57 -14.15
CA ALA A 23 11.94 -7.14 -13.92
C ALA A 23 10.71 -6.30 -14.26
N LEU A 24 10.07 -6.58 -15.40
CA LEU A 24 8.85 -5.87 -15.81
C LEU A 24 7.69 -6.09 -14.81
N ILE A 25 7.46 -7.34 -14.38
CA ILE A 25 6.39 -7.65 -13.42
C ILE A 25 6.71 -7.01 -12.06
N THR A 26 7.96 -7.06 -11.62
CA THR A 26 8.39 -6.41 -10.36
C THR A 26 8.19 -4.90 -10.45
N LEU A 27 8.56 -4.28 -11.56
CA LEU A 27 8.33 -2.86 -11.82
C LEU A 27 6.84 -2.52 -11.70
N LEU A 28 5.96 -3.27 -12.38
CA LEU A 28 4.52 -3.04 -12.34
C LEU A 28 3.97 -3.18 -10.92
N LEU A 29 4.44 -4.17 -10.15
CA LEU A 29 4.02 -4.35 -8.76
C LEU A 29 4.53 -3.24 -7.84
N VAL A 30 5.75 -2.75 -8.02
CA VAL A 30 6.30 -1.61 -7.27
C VAL A 30 5.49 -0.35 -7.59
N MET A 31 5.20 -0.09 -8.87
CA MET A 31 4.38 1.05 -9.28
C MET A 31 2.97 0.97 -8.69
N LEU A 32 2.33 -0.21 -8.78
CA LEU A 32 0.99 -0.40 -8.21
C LEU A 32 0.99 -0.31 -6.67
N SER A 33 2.04 -0.81 -6.02
CA SER A 33 2.18 -0.72 -4.55
C SER A 33 2.35 0.73 -4.08
N GLY A 34 3.19 1.51 -4.77
CA GLY A 34 3.38 2.92 -4.48
C GLY A 34 2.11 3.76 -4.69
N LEU A 35 1.36 3.48 -5.77
CA LEU A 35 0.08 4.12 -6.03
C LEU A 35 -0.97 3.72 -4.98
N THR A 36 -1.04 2.45 -4.60
CA THR A 36 -1.97 1.98 -3.55
C THR A 36 -1.73 2.70 -2.22
N GLU A 37 -0.46 2.82 -1.81
CA GLU A 37 -0.10 3.48 -0.57
C GLU A 37 -0.33 5.00 -0.66
N GLY A 38 -0.01 5.62 -1.79
CA GLY A 38 -0.27 7.05 -2.02
C GLY A 38 -1.75 7.40 -1.96
N LEU A 39 -2.62 6.64 -2.64
CA LEU A 39 -4.07 6.81 -2.57
C LEU A 39 -4.61 6.53 -1.16
N SER A 40 -4.06 5.52 -0.48
CA SER A 40 -4.38 5.23 0.92
C SER A 40 -4.15 6.45 1.80
N LYS A 41 -2.98 7.09 1.69
CA LYS A 41 -2.63 8.31 2.44
C LYS A 41 -3.52 9.50 2.12
N GLN A 42 -3.96 9.63 0.87
CA GLN A 42 -4.95 10.66 0.51
C GLN A 42 -6.31 10.46 1.18
N ASN A 43 -6.65 9.22 1.54
CA ASN A 43 -7.86 8.95 2.30
C ASN A 43 -7.66 9.14 3.81
N THR A 44 -6.48 8.83 4.36
CA THR A 44 -6.32 8.54 5.80
C THR A 44 -5.27 9.37 6.52
N SER A 45 -4.46 10.19 5.84
CA SER A 45 -3.29 10.84 6.48
C SER A 45 -3.64 11.75 7.66
N ALA A 46 -4.81 12.40 7.64
CA ALA A 46 -5.28 13.18 8.77
C ALA A 46 -5.66 12.29 9.97
N LEU A 47 -6.31 11.16 9.72
CA LEU A 47 -6.63 10.19 10.76
C LEU A 47 -5.36 9.50 11.31
N GLU A 48 -4.37 9.21 10.45
CA GLU A 48 -3.07 8.69 10.87
C GLU A 48 -2.31 9.68 11.75
N ALA A 49 -2.45 10.99 11.49
CA ALA A 49 -1.90 12.02 12.36
C ALA A 49 -2.57 12.01 13.73
N VAL A 50 -3.91 11.93 13.78
CA VAL A 50 -4.69 11.82 15.03
C VAL A 50 -4.33 10.55 15.80
N ALA A 51 -4.07 9.44 15.13
CA ALA A 51 -3.74 8.16 15.74
C ALA A 51 -2.46 8.17 16.59
N GLN A 52 -1.56 9.15 16.42
CA GLN A 52 -0.34 9.24 17.22
C GLN A 52 -0.63 9.52 18.71
N ASP A 53 -1.64 10.34 18.97
CA ASP A 53 -2.07 10.68 20.34
C ASP A 53 -3.28 9.84 20.75
N HIS A 54 -4.12 9.44 19.81
CA HIS A 54 -5.37 8.71 19.99
C HIS A 54 -5.44 7.47 19.07
N PRO A 55 -4.74 6.38 19.43
CA PRO A 55 -4.65 5.18 18.58
C PRO A 55 -5.94 4.38 18.47
N TYR A 56 -6.94 4.64 19.33
CA TYR A 56 -8.21 3.94 19.33
C TYR A 56 -9.38 4.87 19.06
N VAL A 57 -10.39 4.33 18.39
CA VAL A 57 -11.59 5.09 18.00
C VAL A 57 -12.84 4.26 18.21
N SER A 58 -13.91 4.86 18.66
CA SER A 58 -15.23 4.23 18.75
C SER A 58 -16.27 4.98 17.93
N PHE A 59 -17.25 4.22 17.45
CA PHE A 59 -18.38 4.67 16.64
C PHE A 59 -19.67 4.46 17.37
N SER A 60 -20.73 5.17 16.99
CA SER A 60 -22.10 4.88 17.45
C SER A 60 -22.73 3.69 16.71
N THR A 61 -22.14 3.27 15.60
CA THR A 61 -22.50 2.13 14.78
C THR A 61 -21.75 0.87 15.19
N GLU A 62 -22.29 -0.34 14.90
CA GLU A 62 -21.61 -1.62 15.20
C GLU A 62 -20.31 -1.80 14.39
N GLU A 63 -20.34 -1.36 13.13
CA GLU A 63 -19.17 -1.37 12.24
C GLU A 63 -18.65 0.05 12.04
N PRO A 64 -17.35 0.25 11.74
CA PRO A 64 -16.80 1.56 11.45
C PRO A 64 -17.53 2.22 10.26
N ALA A 65 -18.07 3.43 10.46
CA ALA A 65 -18.77 4.18 9.43
C ALA A 65 -18.72 5.69 9.74
N TYR A 66 -17.72 6.40 9.19
CA TYR A 66 -17.51 7.82 9.48
C TYR A 66 -18.66 8.74 9.04
N ASN A 67 -19.41 8.33 8.03
CA ASN A 67 -20.53 9.10 7.45
C ASN A 67 -21.90 8.78 8.06
N GLU A 68 -21.98 7.76 8.93
CA GLU A 68 -23.24 7.33 9.55
C GLU A 68 -23.21 7.41 11.08
N SER A 69 -22.00 7.50 11.65
CA SER A 69 -21.80 7.57 13.10
C SER A 69 -21.99 8.99 13.62
N GLU A 70 -22.74 9.12 14.71
CA GLU A 70 -23.01 10.37 15.42
C GLU A 70 -22.67 10.20 16.89
N ILE A 71 -21.74 10.99 17.39
CA ILE A 71 -21.32 11.00 18.79
C ILE A 71 -21.97 12.17 19.49
N HIS A 72 -22.68 11.90 20.56
CA HIS A 72 -23.27 12.92 21.42
C HIS A 72 -22.37 13.17 22.63
N GLU A 73 -22.44 14.36 23.21
CA GLU A 73 -21.66 14.74 24.39
C GLU A 73 -21.84 13.76 25.57
N LYS A 74 -23.07 13.27 25.75
CA LYS A 74 -23.41 12.27 26.78
C LYS A 74 -22.75 10.90 26.61
N ASP A 75 -22.31 10.58 25.40
CA ASP A 75 -21.69 9.29 25.05
C ASP A 75 -20.17 9.32 25.27
N LEU A 76 -19.61 10.51 25.45
CA LEU A 76 -18.19 10.68 25.77
C LEU A 76 -17.95 10.28 27.24
N SER A 77 -17.02 9.38 27.47
CA SER A 77 -16.65 8.91 28.80
C SER A 77 -15.13 8.98 29.04
N GLY A 78 -14.75 9.33 30.25
CA GLY A 78 -13.34 9.38 30.64
C GLY A 78 -12.57 10.52 29.97
N ASP A 79 -11.50 10.16 29.26
CA ASP A 79 -10.62 11.06 28.49
C ASP A 79 -10.93 11.09 26.98
N ALA A 80 -12.11 10.58 26.59
CA ALA A 80 -12.52 10.55 25.20
C ALA A 80 -12.73 11.96 24.63
N ILE A 81 -12.23 12.19 23.41
CA ILE A 81 -12.38 13.44 22.67
C ILE A 81 -13.22 13.16 21.42
N ALA A 82 -14.26 13.98 21.19
CA ALA A 82 -15.00 13.87 19.94
C ALA A 82 -14.17 14.41 18.75
N LEU A 83 -14.20 13.70 17.65
CA LEU A 83 -13.69 14.16 16.36
C LEU A 83 -14.87 14.20 15.38
N GLY A 84 -15.17 15.38 14.89
CA GLY A 84 -16.08 15.56 13.77
C GLY A 84 -15.34 15.40 12.46
N THR A 85 -15.82 14.54 11.56
CA THR A 85 -15.28 14.41 10.21
C THR A 85 -16.36 14.71 9.19
N GLY A 86 -15.95 15.24 8.02
CA GLY A 86 -16.88 15.52 6.93
C GLY A 86 -16.16 16.03 5.71
N GLN A 87 -16.88 16.13 4.62
CA GLN A 87 -16.43 16.77 3.39
C GLN A 87 -17.41 17.88 3.01
N THR A 88 -16.88 18.99 2.57
CA THR A 88 -17.67 20.11 2.09
C THR A 88 -16.93 20.85 0.98
N LYS A 89 -17.46 21.97 0.54
CA LYS A 89 -16.85 22.81 -0.49
C LYS A 89 -16.26 24.06 0.14
N LEU A 90 -15.01 24.36 -0.19
CA LEU A 90 -14.39 25.66 -0.01
C LEU A 90 -14.60 26.47 -1.29
N GLU A 91 -15.21 27.65 -1.19
CA GLU A 91 -15.49 28.48 -2.34
C GLU A 91 -14.19 28.96 -3.00
N GLY A 92 -14.07 28.75 -4.31
CA GLY A 92 -12.86 29.07 -5.09
C GLY A 92 -11.84 27.94 -5.21
N GLU A 93 -11.77 27.00 -4.25
CA GLU A 93 -10.75 25.94 -4.20
C GLU A 93 -11.30 24.53 -4.53
N GLY A 94 -12.52 24.21 -4.11
CA GLY A 94 -13.11 22.90 -4.39
C GLY A 94 -13.50 22.12 -3.13
N ALA A 95 -13.38 20.79 -3.20
CA ALA A 95 -13.70 19.92 -2.07
C ALA A 95 -12.60 19.97 -0.99
N VAL A 96 -13.02 20.09 0.28
CA VAL A 96 -12.14 20.03 1.45
C VAL A 96 -12.69 19.04 2.47
N GLY A 97 -11.79 18.35 3.16
CA GLY A 97 -12.12 17.59 4.36
C GLY A 97 -12.24 18.55 5.54
N VAL A 98 -13.26 18.44 6.35
CA VAL A 98 -13.40 19.23 7.59
C VAL A 98 -13.23 18.32 8.78
N MET A 99 -12.30 18.69 9.65
CA MET A 99 -12.06 17.99 10.92
C MET A 99 -12.28 18.93 12.09
N GLY A 100 -13.26 18.59 12.93
CA GLY A 100 -13.65 19.33 14.13
C GLY A 100 -13.08 18.67 15.39
N LEU A 101 -12.34 19.44 16.18
CA LEU A 101 -11.87 19.06 17.50
C LEU A 101 -12.25 20.13 18.52
N PRO A 102 -12.30 19.84 19.83
CA PRO A 102 -12.51 20.85 20.84
C PRO A 102 -11.52 22.01 20.71
N SER A 103 -12.00 23.25 20.87
CA SER A 103 -11.15 24.46 20.82
C SER A 103 -9.99 24.36 21.82
N GLY A 104 -8.81 24.87 21.43
CA GLY A 104 -7.58 24.77 22.23
C GLY A 104 -6.84 23.43 22.14
N THR A 105 -7.43 22.41 21.50
CA THR A 105 -6.74 21.14 21.23
C THR A 105 -5.60 21.38 20.24
N THR A 106 -4.44 20.76 20.46
CA THR A 106 -3.33 20.83 19.50
C THR A 106 -3.67 20.04 18.25
N ILE A 107 -3.47 20.64 17.07
CA ILE A 107 -3.61 19.94 15.79
C ILE A 107 -2.51 18.90 15.68
N PRO A 108 -2.84 17.62 15.38
CA PRO A 108 -1.86 16.55 15.34
C PRO A 108 -0.65 16.85 14.44
N ASN A 109 0.55 16.47 14.90
CA ASN A 109 1.82 16.71 14.22
C ASN A 109 2.20 18.17 14.00
N THR A 110 1.58 19.11 14.71
CA THR A 110 1.84 20.55 14.60
C THR A 110 1.98 21.19 15.99
N ASN A 111 2.38 22.47 16.01
CA ASN A 111 2.32 23.31 17.21
C ASN A 111 1.11 24.25 17.20
N ALA A 112 0.25 24.16 16.18
CA ALA A 112 -0.96 24.96 16.08
C ALA A 112 -2.07 24.36 16.93
N THR A 113 -2.97 25.21 17.42
CA THR A 113 -4.15 24.80 18.18
C THR A 113 -5.43 25.11 17.40
N ILE A 114 -6.46 24.34 17.66
CA ILE A 114 -7.80 24.59 17.13
C ILE A 114 -8.30 25.94 17.65
N PRO A 115 -8.63 26.90 16.78
CA PRO A 115 -9.19 28.18 17.21
C PRO A 115 -10.61 28.02 17.75
N GLU A 116 -11.07 28.95 18.58
CA GLU A 116 -12.45 29.00 19.04
C GLU A 116 -13.39 29.29 17.88
N ASP A 117 -13.05 30.33 17.09
CA ASP A 117 -13.71 30.71 15.84
C ASP A 117 -12.68 30.71 14.70
N GLY A 118 -13.14 30.45 13.47
CA GLY A 118 -12.27 30.42 12.30
C GLY A 118 -11.78 29.02 11.94
N ALA A 119 -10.77 28.96 11.08
CA ALA A 119 -10.24 27.72 10.50
C ALA A 119 -8.71 27.76 10.36
N VAL A 120 -8.07 26.59 10.54
CA VAL A 120 -6.66 26.36 10.19
C VAL A 120 -6.64 25.48 8.94
N LEU A 121 -6.01 25.97 7.87
CA LEU A 121 -6.01 25.32 6.56
C LEU A 121 -4.76 24.47 6.36
N SER A 122 -4.85 23.47 5.50
CA SER A 122 -3.66 22.84 4.91
C SER A 122 -2.90 23.85 4.06
N ASP A 123 -1.57 23.81 4.07
CA ASP A 123 -0.67 24.73 3.35
C ASP A 123 -0.79 24.64 1.82
N THR A 124 -1.44 23.60 1.31
CA THR A 124 -1.79 23.43 -0.12
C THR A 124 -3.02 24.21 -0.54
N ILE A 125 -3.79 24.77 0.40
CA ILE A 125 -4.97 25.61 0.13
C ILE A 125 -4.51 27.07 0.03
N GLU A 126 -4.56 27.63 -1.19
CA GLU A 126 -4.16 29.03 -1.44
C GLU A 126 -5.24 30.04 -1.07
N ALA A 127 -5.72 30.01 0.18
CA ALA A 127 -6.74 30.90 0.67
C ALA A 127 -6.30 31.69 1.91
N SER A 128 -6.73 32.93 2.05
CA SER A 128 -6.38 33.82 3.17
C SER A 128 -7.50 34.82 3.49
N GLY A 129 -7.48 35.32 4.69
CA GLY A 129 -8.50 36.27 5.17
C GLY A 129 -9.79 35.57 5.57
N THR A 130 -10.93 35.89 4.97
CA THR A 130 -12.19 35.21 5.20
C THR A 130 -12.50 34.29 4.04
N VAL A 131 -12.84 33.04 4.36
CA VAL A 131 -13.16 31.98 3.39
C VAL A 131 -14.55 31.41 3.66
N ASN A 132 -15.28 31.07 2.62
CA ASN A 132 -16.57 30.39 2.76
C ASN A 132 -16.43 28.89 2.66
N ILE A 133 -16.74 28.19 3.77
CA ILE A 133 -16.66 26.75 3.89
C ILE A 133 -18.05 26.22 4.24
N GLY A 134 -18.63 25.41 3.34
CA GLY A 134 -19.96 24.84 3.57
C GLY A 134 -21.08 25.88 3.78
N GLY A 135 -20.93 27.08 3.23
CA GLY A 135 -21.88 28.16 3.41
C GLY A 135 -21.63 29.02 4.66
N VAL A 136 -20.56 28.76 5.42
CA VAL A 136 -20.17 29.51 6.61
C VAL A 136 -18.91 30.33 6.32
N ASP A 137 -18.94 31.62 6.61
CA ASP A 137 -17.78 32.52 6.47
C ASP A 137 -16.87 32.38 7.70
N LEU A 138 -15.62 31.96 7.50
CA LEU A 138 -14.66 31.72 8.56
C LEU A 138 -13.35 32.49 8.30
N SER A 139 -12.77 33.04 9.37
CA SER A 139 -11.43 33.64 9.31
C SER A 139 -10.37 32.52 9.23
N VAL A 140 -9.34 32.75 8.41
CA VAL A 140 -8.17 31.87 8.36
C VAL A 140 -7.20 32.29 9.46
N GLU A 141 -7.07 31.47 10.49
CA GLU A 141 -6.23 31.75 11.67
C GLU A 141 -4.79 31.21 11.52
N GLY A 142 -4.56 30.36 10.51
CA GLY A 142 -3.24 29.81 10.24
C GLY A 142 -3.24 28.72 9.18
N THR A 143 -2.03 28.23 8.88
CA THR A 143 -1.83 27.10 7.99
C THR A 143 -0.95 26.04 8.65
N VAL A 144 -1.21 24.77 8.35
CA VAL A 144 -0.44 23.61 8.81
C VAL A 144 -0.03 22.73 7.64
N ALA A 145 0.96 21.88 7.84
CA ALA A 145 1.38 20.92 6.83
C ALA A 145 0.19 20.09 6.33
N GLU A 146 0.17 19.81 5.03
CA GLU A 146 -0.91 19.09 4.38
C GLU A 146 -1.21 17.76 5.05
N THR A 147 -2.46 17.58 5.41
CA THR A 147 -3.08 16.29 5.69
C THR A 147 -4.33 16.15 4.84
N GLN A 148 -4.69 14.91 4.50
CA GLN A 148 -5.83 14.64 3.63
C GLN A 148 -6.83 13.70 4.30
N PHE A 149 -8.09 13.90 3.99
CA PHE A 149 -9.21 13.05 4.37
C PHE A 149 -10.11 12.86 3.16
N SER A 150 -10.34 11.58 2.79
CA SER A 150 -11.16 11.22 1.63
C SER A 150 -10.80 12.01 0.36
N HIS A 151 -9.50 12.02 0.00
CA HIS A 151 -8.91 12.71 -1.16
C HIS A 151 -9.02 14.24 -1.16
N SER A 152 -9.26 14.83 -0.02
CA SER A 152 -9.40 16.29 0.09
C SER A 152 -8.44 16.84 1.14
N PRO A 153 -7.81 18.01 0.90
CA PRO A 153 -7.01 18.67 1.90
C PRO A 153 -7.87 19.05 3.10
N VAL A 154 -7.31 18.91 4.30
CA VAL A 154 -8.08 19.09 5.55
C VAL A 154 -8.07 20.54 6.00
N VAL A 155 -9.23 20.96 6.47
CA VAL A 155 -9.46 22.18 7.23
C VAL A 155 -9.81 21.79 8.67
N TRP A 156 -9.05 22.33 9.61
CA TRP A 156 -9.24 22.11 11.05
C TRP A 156 -10.06 23.23 11.66
N VAL A 157 -11.12 22.88 12.39
CA VAL A 157 -12.06 23.81 13.00
C VAL A 157 -12.44 23.36 14.41
N SER A 158 -13.09 24.25 15.19
CA SER A 158 -13.69 23.85 16.46
C SER A 158 -14.90 22.92 16.25
N THR A 159 -15.28 22.18 17.30
CA THR A 159 -16.48 21.31 17.28
C THR A 159 -17.72 22.12 16.88
N GLU A 160 -17.88 23.32 17.43
CA GLU A 160 -19.03 24.20 17.15
C GLU A 160 -19.03 24.70 15.70
N THR A 161 -17.84 25.01 15.16
CA THR A 161 -17.68 25.39 13.75
C THR A 161 -17.94 24.20 12.84
N TRP A 162 -17.46 23.00 13.20
CA TRP A 162 -17.73 21.77 12.46
C TRP A 162 -19.23 21.48 12.36
N GLN A 163 -19.97 21.62 13.48
CA GLN A 163 -21.44 21.45 13.48
C GLN A 163 -22.11 22.38 12.47
N LYS A 164 -21.73 23.68 12.44
CA LYS A 164 -22.27 24.64 11.50
C LYS A 164 -21.97 24.32 10.05
N VAL A 165 -20.70 23.96 9.75
CA VAL A 165 -20.20 23.66 8.40
C VAL A 165 -20.75 22.34 7.87
N SER A 166 -20.91 21.35 8.74
CA SER A 166 -21.43 20.02 8.41
C SER A 166 -22.95 19.93 8.50
N HIS A 167 -23.62 21.00 8.96
CA HIS A 167 -25.06 21.02 9.23
C HIS A 167 -25.50 19.90 10.19
N ALA A 168 -24.62 19.54 11.13
CA ALA A 168 -24.90 18.53 12.15
C ALA A 168 -25.88 19.05 13.21
N PRO A 169 -26.69 18.17 13.83
CA PRO A 169 -27.53 18.55 14.97
C PRO A 169 -26.69 19.13 16.12
N GLU A 170 -27.27 20.07 16.91
CA GLU A 170 -26.56 20.75 18.01
C GLU A 170 -26.06 19.78 19.11
N ASP A 171 -26.70 18.61 19.28
CA ASP A 171 -26.34 17.59 20.26
C ASP A 171 -25.30 16.58 19.74
N VAL A 172 -24.92 16.64 18.47
CA VAL A 172 -23.89 15.80 17.85
C VAL A 172 -22.56 16.55 17.86
N VAL A 173 -21.61 16.08 18.67
CA VAL A 173 -20.30 16.73 18.85
C VAL A 173 -19.19 16.15 17.96
N GLY A 174 -19.48 15.09 17.22
CA GLY A 174 -18.53 14.47 16.30
C GLY A 174 -19.10 13.22 15.62
N THR A 175 -18.30 12.64 14.74
CA THR A 175 -18.62 11.39 14.06
C THR A 175 -17.99 10.19 14.77
N VAL A 176 -16.89 10.41 15.50
CA VAL A 176 -16.20 9.36 16.25
C VAL A 176 -15.69 9.90 17.60
N ALA A 177 -15.54 9.00 18.57
CA ALA A 177 -14.87 9.31 19.83
C ALA A 177 -13.45 8.73 19.81
N LEU A 178 -12.47 9.57 20.09
CA LEU A 178 -11.05 9.25 20.12
C LEU A 178 -10.64 8.83 21.53
N HIS A 179 -9.79 7.81 21.63
CA HIS A 179 -9.29 7.29 22.91
C HIS A 179 -7.77 7.12 22.87
N SER A 180 -7.09 7.49 23.95
CA SER A 180 -5.66 7.24 24.14
C SER A 180 -5.34 5.79 24.53
N LYS A 181 -6.35 5.02 24.96
CA LYS A 181 -6.25 3.60 25.35
C LYS A 181 -7.43 2.82 24.81
N GLU A 182 -7.23 1.52 24.64
CA GLU A 182 -8.30 0.61 24.27
C GLU A 182 -9.43 0.63 25.31
N VAL A 183 -10.67 0.81 24.84
CA VAL A 183 -11.89 0.76 25.65
C VAL A 183 -12.89 -0.22 25.01
N PRO A 184 -13.83 -0.78 25.76
CA PRO A 184 -14.84 -1.67 25.21
C PRO A 184 -15.61 -1.00 24.05
N GLY A 185 -15.63 -1.67 22.90
CA GLY A 185 -16.26 -1.16 21.68
C GLY A 185 -15.39 -0.23 20.82
N SER A 186 -14.15 0.07 21.23
CA SER A 186 -13.19 0.76 20.35
C SER A 186 -12.45 -0.21 19.43
N VAL A 187 -12.01 0.32 18.30
CA VAL A 187 -11.14 -0.37 17.34
C VAL A 187 -9.85 0.43 17.18
N GLU A 188 -8.78 -0.20 16.70
CA GLU A 188 -7.58 0.54 16.34
C GLU A 188 -7.89 1.52 15.19
N MET A 189 -7.26 2.69 15.19
CA MET A 189 -7.47 3.70 14.15
C MET A 189 -7.23 3.14 12.74
N SER A 190 -6.24 2.27 12.58
CA SER A 190 -5.96 1.60 11.29
C SER A 190 -7.10 0.72 10.78
N ASP A 191 -7.83 0.06 11.69
CA ASP A 191 -8.96 -0.80 11.34
C ASP A 191 -10.21 0.02 11.01
N SER A 192 -10.32 1.22 11.61
CA SER A 192 -11.42 2.15 11.36
C SER A 192 -11.44 2.70 9.93
N PHE A 193 -10.31 2.64 9.20
CA PHE A 193 -10.24 3.09 7.79
C PHE A 193 -11.18 2.31 6.88
N SER A 194 -11.56 1.09 7.25
CA SER A 194 -12.61 0.34 6.57
C SER A 194 -13.97 1.05 6.57
N GLY A 195 -14.19 1.96 7.51
CA GLY A 195 -15.37 2.84 7.57
C GLY A 195 -15.36 4.01 6.58
N LEU A 196 -14.31 4.17 5.77
CA LEU A 196 -14.24 5.13 4.67
C LEU A 196 -14.57 4.42 3.36
N PRO A 197 -15.74 4.67 2.72
CA PRO A 197 -16.18 3.92 1.53
C PRO A 197 -15.20 4.01 0.35
N ALA A 198 -14.61 5.18 0.11
CA ALA A 198 -13.61 5.38 -0.93
C ALA A 198 -12.36 4.51 -0.68
N TYR A 199 -11.79 4.59 0.51
CA TYR A 199 -10.64 3.79 0.92
C TYR A 199 -10.87 2.28 0.75
N GLN A 200 -12.00 1.77 1.23
CA GLN A 200 -12.33 0.34 1.15
C GLN A 200 -12.43 -0.14 -0.30
N SER A 201 -13.14 0.61 -1.16
CA SER A 201 -13.34 0.27 -2.57
C SER A 201 -12.03 0.32 -3.36
N GLU A 202 -11.25 1.37 -3.21
CA GLU A 202 -10.00 1.57 -3.93
C GLU A 202 -8.95 0.56 -3.50
N ARG A 203 -8.71 0.43 -2.18
CA ARG A 203 -7.74 -0.51 -1.63
C ARG A 203 -8.08 -1.95 -2.00
N GLY A 204 -9.36 -2.34 -1.92
CA GLY A 204 -9.83 -3.67 -2.30
C GLY A 204 -9.54 -3.98 -3.77
N SER A 205 -9.83 -3.04 -4.67
CA SER A 205 -9.57 -3.17 -6.10
C SER A 205 -8.07 -3.27 -6.40
N LEU A 206 -7.26 -2.39 -5.81
CA LEU A 206 -5.81 -2.35 -6.03
C LEU A 206 -5.10 -3.59 -5.47
N LEU A 207 -5.48 -4.06 -4.28
CA LEU A 207 -4.95 -5.32 -3.70
C LEU A 207 -5.34 -6.53 -4.55
N THR A 208 -6.54 -6.56 -5.12
CA THR A 208 -6.97 -7.61 -6.04
C THR A 208 -6.11 -7.61 -7.30
N MET A 209 -5.83 -6.45 -7.89
CA MET A 209 -4.91 -6.33 -9.04
C MET A 209 -3.50 -6.79 -8.70
N GLN A 210 -2.98 -6.42 -7.52
CA GLN A 210 -1.68 -6.90 -7.03
C GLN A 210 -1.68 -8.43 -6.90
N GLY A 211 -2.74 -9.02 -6.33
CA GLY A 211 -2.91 -10.47 -6.20
C GLY A 211 -2.85 -11.18 -7.55
N PHE A 212 -3.53 -10.66 -8.57
CA PHE A 212 -3.44 -11.20 -9.93
C PHE A 212 -2.03 -11.08 -10.51
N LEU A 213 -1.33 -9.97 -10.32
CA LEU A 213 0.03 -9.80 -10.81
C LEU A 213 1.00 -10.79 -10.14
N TYR A 214 0.86 -11.04 -8.83
CA TYR A 214 1.62 -12.09 -8.15
C TYR A 214 1.30 -13.47 -8.73
N GLY A 215 0.04 -13.80 -8.97
CA GLY A 215 -0.40 -15.05 -9.58
C GLY A 215 0.17 -15.24 -11.00
N ILE A 216 0.10 -14.21 -11.84
CA ILE A 216 0.67 -14.21 -13.19
C ILE A 216 2.18 -14.38 -13.13
N SER A 217 2.87 -13.68 -12.22
CA SER A 217 4.31 -13.81 -12.03
C SER A 217 4.73 -15.25 -11.67
N ALA A 218 4.01 -15.86 -10.74
CA ALA A 218 4.26 -17.24 -10.35
C ALA A 218 4.09 -18.19 -11.52
N LEU A 219 2.98 -18.06 -12.28
CA LEU A 219 2.69 -18.88 -13.45
C LEU A 219 3.76 -18.75 -14.54
N VAL A 220 4.12 -17.52 -14.88
CA VAL A 220 5.14 -17.21 -15.89
C VAL A 220 6.49 -17.77 -15.49
N THR A 221 6.88 -17.58 -14.22
CA THR A 221 8.15 -18.12 -13.70
C THR A 221 8.19 -19.65 -13.77
N VAL A 222 7.11 -20.32 -13.33
CA VAL A 222 7.00 -21.79 -13.41
C VAL A 222 7.07 -22.28 -14.86
N ALA A 223 6.35 -21.61 -15.77
CA ALA A 223 6.36 -21.98 -17.20
C ALA A 223 7.76 -21.86 -17.81
N PHE A 224 8.42 -20.73 -17.63
CA PHE A 224 9.78 -20.52 -18.14
C PHE A 224 10.79 -21.50 -17.58
N LEU A 225 10.78 -21.71 -16.26
CA LEU A 225 11.71 -22.63 -15.61
C LEU A 225 11.45 -24.09 -16.02
N THR A 226 10.17 -24.46 -16.25
CA THR A 226 9.81 -25.78 -16.75
C THR A 226 10.34 -25.99 -18.14
N VAL A 227 10.09 -25.07 -19.08
CA VAL A 227 10.62 -25.15 -20.46
C VAL A 227 12.14 -25.19 -20.45
N TRP A 228 12.78 -24.35 -19.64
CA TRP A 228 14.23 -24.32 -19.52
C TRP A 228 14.79 -25.67 -19.01
N THR A 229 14.16 -26.25 -17.99
CA THR A 229 14.60 -27.54 -17.44
C THR A 229 14.39 -28.68 -18.43
N LEU A 230 13.30 -28.68 -19.21
CA LEU A 230 13.05 -29.67 -20.26
C LEU A 230 14.14 -29.60 -21.36
N GLN A 231 14.54 -28.39 -21.77
CA GLN A 231 15.59 -28.20 -22.77
C GLN A 231 16.97 -28.72 -22.33
N ARG A 232 17.22 -28.81 -20.99
CA ARG A 232 18.47 -29.29 -20.40
C ARG A 232 18.42 -30.78 -19.99
N THR A 233 17.32 -31.48 -20.24
CA THR A 233 17.14 -32.86 -19.79
C THR A 233 18.29 -33.76 -20.26
N ARG A 234 18.76 -33.56 -21.52
CA ARG A 234 19.89 -34.33 -22.07
C ARG A 234 21.20 -34.05 -21.33
N ASP A 235 21.53 -32.79 -21.07
CA ASP A 235 22.74 -32.39 -20.36
C ASP A 235 22.73 -32.91 -18.90
N LEU A 236 21.55 -32.80 -18.26
CA LEU A 236 21.35 -33.33 -16.91
C LEU A 236 21.48 -34.85 -16.85
N SER A 237 21.04 -35.57 -17.90
CA SER A 237 21.18 -37.02 -18.00
C SER A 237 22.66 -37.44 -18.15
N ILE A 238 23.47 -36.70 -18.95
CA ILE A 238 24.90 -36.92 -19.09
C ILE A 238 25.61 -36.68 -17.74
N LEU A 239 25.30 -35.59 -17.04
CA LEU A 239 25.89 -35.31 -15.72
C LEU A 239 25.55 -36.41 -14.70
N ARG A 240 24.34 -36.97 -14.73
CA ARG A 240 23.94 -38.11 -13.90
C ARG A 240 24.72 -39.37 -14.24
N ALA A 241 24.94 -39.65 -15.53
CA ALA A 241 25.75 -40.77 -15.97
C ALA A 241 27.21 -40.65 -15.52
N LEU A 242 27.73 -39.43 -15.41
CA LEU A 242 29.06 -39.10 -14.86
C LEU A 242 29.11 -39.09 -13.32
N GLY A 243 28.02 -39.48 -12.63
CA GLY A 243 27.98 -39.62 -11.17
C GLY A 243 27.44 -38.41 -10.39
N ALA A 244 26.88 -37.38 -11.04
CA ALA A 244 26.28 -36.26 -10.34
C ALA A 244 25.02 -36.71 -9.57
N THR A 245 24.93 -36.34 -8.29
CA THR A 245 23.75 -36.64 -7.46
C THR A 245 22.57 -35.72 -7.84
N VAL A 246 21.34 -36.24 -7.71
CA VAL A 246 20.11 -35.43 -7.94
C VAL A 246 20.10 -34.18 -7.07
N ARG A 247 20.59 -34.29 -5.82
CA ARG A 247 20.68 -33.17 -4.89
C ARG A 247 21.62 -32.07 -5.38
N TYR A 248 22.71 -32.42 -6.01
CA TYR A 248 23.66 -31.48 -6.61
C TYR A 248 23.01 -30.72 -7.77
N LEU A 249 22.34 -31.44 -8.68
CA LEU A 249 21.66 -30.84 -9.85
C LEU A 249 20.50 -29.93 -9.44
N LEU A 250 19.71 -30.34 -8.45
CA LEU A 250 18.63 -29.49 -7.88
C LEU A 250 19.19 -28.21 -7.27
N ARG A 251 20.25 -28.31 -6.48
CA ARG A 251 20.88 -27.15 -5.84
C ARG A 251 21.47 -26.18 -6.86
N ASP A 252 22.06 -26.70 -7.93
CA ASP A 252 22.60 -25.85 -9.01
C ASP A 252 21.49 -25.15 -9.78
N ALA A 253 20.41 -25.85 -10.14
CA ALA A 253 19.25 -25.27 -10.82
C ALA A 253 18.55 -24.20 -9.97
N LEU A 254 18.38 -24.45 -8.66
CA LEU A 254 17.80 -23.46 -7.74
C LEU A 254 18.72 -22.26 -7.55
N ALA A 255 20.05 -22.44 -7.51
CA ALA A 255 20.99 -21.33 -7.42
C ALA A 255 20.95 -20.45 -8.67
N GLN A 256 20.82 -21.04 -9.86
CA GLN A 256 20.65 -20.30 -11.11
C GLN A 256 19.33 -19.52 -11.12
N ALA A 257 18.22 -20.17 -10.74
CA ALA A 257 16.92 -19.51 -10.61
C ALA A 257 16.98 -18.32 -9.63
N ALA A 258 17.61 -18.53 -8.45
CA ALA A 258 17.78 -17.48 -7.44
C ALA A 258 18.53 -16.26 -7.98
N LEU A 259 19.61 -16.47 -8.73
CA LEU A 259 20.41 -15.38 -9.33
C LEU A 259 19.63 -14.59 -10.40
N ILE A 260 18.92 -15.30 -11.28
CA ILE A 260 18.14 -14.68 -12.35
C ILE A 260 16.96 -13.89 -11.75
N LEU A 261 16.24 -14.51 -10.82
CA LEU A 261 15.14 -13.84 -10.10
C LEU A 261 15.64 -12.64 -9.31
N ALA A 262 16.77 -12.75 -8.61
CA ALA A 262 17.36 -11.63 -7.87
C ALA A 262 17.76 -10.49 -8.82
N ALA A 263 18.42 -10.78 -9.92
CA ALA A 263 18.79 -9.77 -10.91
C ALA A 263 17.55 -9.08 -11.51
N GLY A 264 16.51 -9.86 -11.85
CA GLY A 264 15.26 -9.33 -12.39
C GLY A 264 14.51 -8.47 -11.37
N THR A 265 14.35 -8.95 -10.14
CA THR A 265 13.63 -8.20 -9.08
C THR A 265 14.38 -6.94 -8.65
N ILE A 266 15.71 -6.97 -8.54
CA ILE A 266 16.51 -5.79 -8.22
C ILE A 266 16.40 -4.75 -9.34
N LEU A 267 16.51 -5.17 -10.61
CA LEU A 267 16.38 -4.26 -11.74
C LEU A 267 14.97 -3.65 -11.80
N GLY A 268 13.93 -4.47 -11.66
CA GLY A 268 12.53 -4.01 -11.67
C GLY A 268 12.23 -3.06 -10.52
N ALA A 269 12.71 -3.37 -9.30
CA ALA A 269 12.56 -2.52 -8.14
C ALA A 269 13.30 -1.18 -8.28
N PHE A 270 14.51 -1.22 -8.81
CA PHE A 270 15.31 -0.01 -9.05
C PHE A 270 14.66 0.92 -10.09
N VAL A 271 14.21 0.36 -11.23
CA VAL A 271 13.52 1.15 -12.26
C VAL A 271 12.17 1.64 -11.72
N GLY A 272 11.43 0.82 -10.97
CA GLY A 272 10.19 1.21 -10.32
C GLY A 272 10.38 2.34 -9.30
N TRP A 273 11.44 2.28 -8.50
CA TRP A 273 11.82 3.36 -7.60
C TRP A 273 12.11 4.67 -8.35
N LEU A 274 12.91 4.60 -9.42
CA LEU A 274 13.25 5.79 -10.22
C LEU A 274 12.00 6.41 -10.86
N LEU A 275 11.13 5.58 -11.47
CA LEU A 275 9.87 6.06 -12.04
C LEU A 275 8.92 6.58 -10.95
N GLY A 276 8.89 5.98 -9.77
CA GLY A 276 8.12 6.44 -8.62
C GLY A 276 8.55 7.85 -8.17
N LEU A 277 9.86 8.12 -8.11
CA LEU A 277 10.38 9.46 -7.83
C LEU A 277 9.94 10.51 -8.87
N LEU A 278 9.88 10.12 -10.13
CA LEU A 278 9.41 11.03 -11.20
C LEU A 278 7.87 11.23 -11.13
N ALA A 279 7.14 10.21 -10.71
CA ALA A 279 5.68 10.25 -10.63
C ALA A 279 5.16 10.98 -9.39
N SER A 280 5.88 10.97 -8.27
CA SER A 280 5.44 11.50 -6.97
C SER A 280 5.09 13.00 -6.97
N GLY A 281 5.54 13.76 -7.98
CA GLY A 281 5.14 15.17 -8.16
C GLY A 281 3.84 15.37 -8.96
N THR A 282 3.26 14.33 -9.57
CA THR A 282 2.10 14.45 -10.47
C THR A 282 0.94 13.54 -10.10
N VAL A 283 1.21 12.45 -9.41
CA VAL A 283 0.21 11.49 -8.95
C VAL A 283 0.47 11.13 -7.48
N PRO A 284 -0.55 10.70 -6.73
CA PRO A 284 -0.41 10.27 -5.35
C PRO A 284 0.41 8.96 -5.29
N PHE A 285 1.71 9.09 -5.23
CA PHE A 285 2.64 7.97 -5.23
C PHE A 285 3.54 8.01 -3.98
N ASP A 286 3.45 6.98 -3.15
CA ASP A 286 4.32 6.85 -1.99
C ASP A 286 5.61 6.10 -2.34
N VAL A 287 6.75 6.80 -2.21
CA VAL A 287 8.09 6.21 -2.39
C VAL A 287 8.66 5.82 -1.03
N SER A 288 8.20 4.72 -0.49
CA SER A 288 8.71 4.17 0.77
C SER A 288 9.50 2.88 0.55
N VAL A 289 10.32 2.53 1.54
CA VAL A 289 11.04 1.24 1.54
C VAL A 289 10.07 0.05 1.47
N ARG A 290 8.90 0.18 2.08
CA ARG A 290 7.87 -0.86 2.10
C ARG A 290 7.27 -1.10 0.71
N THR A 291 6.92 -0.03 -0.01
CA THR A 291 6.30 -0.11 -1.33
C THR A 291 7.22 -0.67 -2.41
N ILE A 292 8.53 -0.66 -2.18
CA ILE A 292 9.55 -1.17 -3.10
C ILE A 292 10.00 -2.58 -2.71
N ILE A 293 10.38 -2.79 -1.44
CA ILE A 293 11.00 -4.04 -1.01
C ILE A 293 9.99 -5.18 -0.89
N ILE A 294 8.78 -4.93 -0.38
CA ILE A 294 7.77 -5.99 -0.20
C ILE A 294 7.42 -6.65 -1.53
N PRO A 295 7.08 -5.91 -2.62
CA PRO A 295 6.82 -6.53 -3.92
C PRO A 295 8.03 -7.28 -4.48
N ALA A 296 9.23 -6.70 -4.39
CA ALA A 296 10.44 -7.32 -4.92
C ALA A 296 10.77 -8.64 -4.23
N VAL A 297 10.72 -8.68 -2.89
CA VAL A 297 10.93 -9.89 -2.10
C VAL A 297 9.81 -10.89 -2.32
N GLY A 298 8.56 -10.44 -2.41
CA GLY A 298 7.40 -11.28 -2.71
C GLY A 298 7.55 -12.02 -4.03
N ILE A 299 7.92 -11.32 -5.11
CA ILE A 299 8.20 -11.92 -6.42
C ILE A 299 9.36 -12.91 -6.36
N TRP A 300 10.44 -12.56 -5.67
CA TRP A 300 11.58 -13.44 -5.52
C TRP A 300 11.21 -14.74 -4.80
N ILE A 301 10.48 -14.66 -3.69
CA ILE A 301 10.01 -15.83 -2.92
C ILE A 301 9.08 -16.69 -3.77
N LEU A 302 8.08 -16.10 -4.43
CA LEU A 302 7.15 -16.83 -5.30
C LEU A 302 7.86 -17.47 -6.48
N GLY A 303 8.81 -16.77 -7.09
CA GLY A 303 9.64 -17.29 -8.15
C GLY A 303 10.49 -18.48 -7.68
N MET A 304 11.08 -18.41 -6.50
CA MET A 304 11.83 -19.52 -5.89
C MET A 304 10.94 -20.72 -5.57
N ALA A 305 9.72 -20.49 -5.07
CA ALA A 305 8.76 -21.57 -4.86
C ALA A 305 8.37 -22.24 -6.18
N GLY A 306 8.13 -21.44 -7.24
CA GLY A 306 7.89 -21.94 -8.59
C GLY A 306 9.06 -22.74 -9.15
N ALA A 307 10.30 -22.27 -8.96
CA ALA A 307 11.52 -22.99 -9.34
C ALA A 307 11.62 -24.34 -8.64
N LEU A 308 11.31 -24.39 -7.35
CA LEU A 308 11.33 -25.63 -6.57
C LEU A 308 10.30 -26.65 -7.08
N VAL A 309 9.08 -26.19 -7.41
CA VAL A 309 8.03 -27.07 -7.96
C VAL A 309 8.43 -27.60 -9.34
N SER A 310 8.94 -26.74 -10.22
CA SER A 310 9.38 -27.10 -11.57
C SER A 310 10.51 -28.13 -11.53
N THR A 311 11.55 -27.90 -10.73
CA THR A 311 12.71 -28.77 -10.65
C THR A 311 12.40 -30.13 -10.01
N ARG A 312 11.47 -30.20 -9.05
CA ARG A 312 11.04 -31.48 -8.45
C ARG A 312 10.32 -32.38 -9.45
N ARG A 313 9.54 -31.85 -10.38
CA ARG A 313 8.85 -32.63 -11.42
C ARG A 313 9.88 -33.31 -12.36
N VAL A 314 10.92 -32.58 -12.73
CA VAL A 314 11.98 -33.10 -13.63
C VAL A 314 12.89 -34.10 -12.94
N ALA A 315 13.15 -33.94 -11.64
CA ALA A 315 13.93 -34.92 -10.88
C ALA A 315 13.28 -36.33 -10.80
N LYS A 316 11.96 -36.40 -11.01
CA LYS A 316 11.20 -37.68 -11.09
C LYS A 316 11.15 -38.30 -12.48
N ALA A 317 11.57 -37.57 -13.53
CA ALA A 317 11.63 -38.14 -14.89
C ALA A 317 12.64 -39.26 -14.96
N ASN A 318 12.22 -40.41 -15.50
CA ASN A 318 13.03 -41.65 -15.57
C ASN A 318 14.14 -41.42 -16.62
N PRO A 319 15.46 -41.61 -16.26
CA PRO A 319 16.54 -41.45 -17.22
C PRO A 319 16.50 -42.46 -18.36
N LEU A 320 15.80 -43.58 -18.20
CA LEU A 320 15.67 -44.61 -19.24
C LEU A 320 14.78 -44.15 -20.40
N ASP A 321 13.77 -43.27 -20.15
CA ASP A 321 12.90 -42.74 -21.18
C ASP A 321 13.64 -41.74 -22.12
N ALA A 322 14.72 -41.14 -21.62
CA ALA A 322 15.57 -40.24 -22.41
C ALA A 322 16.61 -40.94 -23.28
N LEU A 323 16.94 -42.21 -22.95
CA LEU A 323 17.89 -43.04 -23.70
C LEU A 323 17.19 -44.03 -24.65
N GLY A 324 15.89 -44.31 -24.43
CA GLY A 324 15.07 -45.25 -25.17
C GLY A 324 14.10 -44.67 -26.19
N GLY A 325 14.12 -43.41 -26.45
CA GLY A 325 13.21 -42.77 -27.42
C GLY A 325 13.72 -42.89 -28.85
N ASN A 326 13.53 -44.05 -29.46
CA ASN A 326 13.15 -44.36 -30.83
C ASN A 326 13.46 -45.86 -31.09
N ALA A 327 12.55 -46.73 -30.80
CA ALA A 327 12.37 -47.98 -31.48
C ALA A 327 10.92 -48.03 -31.96
#